data_7f1e6cf5c4f2d59c4dbf3383e4694f2e
#
_entry.id   7f1e6cf5c4f2d59c4dbf3383e4694f2e
#
_cell.length_a   1.000
_cell.length_b   1.000
_cell.length_c   1.000
_cell.angle_alpha   90.00
_cell.angle_beta   90.00
_cell.angle_gamma   90.00
#
_symmetry.space_group_name_H-M   'P 1'
#
loop_
_entity.id
_entity.type
_entity.pdbx_description
1 polymer ?
#
loop_
_entity_poly.entity_id
_entity_poly.type
_entity_poly.pdbx_seq_one_letter_code
_entity_poly.pdbx_strand_id
1 'polypeptide(L)'
;MKRAVFLGAAAAVLFFPRPTFALPSLERHIRAIAHAMPGKIGVYAQTLDDRSPLVAYRARDLFPTASTIKVLVMATAYALEDRTPGTLDTTVTFSHASDLIGGSDFMSEQPDGATFTVRQLIVPMIQLSDNTAANMLIGHFGVEQINDVGGEAGLQNTHLARKFIDTAAIVRVENNVTTPADMGLLLYQIEKGAHEDIPTIASATFCHEMIAIMMGQTDREKIPGGIPPGVPIANKTGEITGTRNDVAVINPYGNTPIVLTILTKGLTNYEAASSAIHQVARAVYGSTIG
;
A
#
# COMPACT_ATOMS: atom_id res chain seq x y z
N MET A 1 37.98 -48.70 -33.77
CA MET A 1 37.67 -47.62 -32.78
C MET A 1 37.23 -46.38 -33.54
N LYS A 2 35.94 -46.13 -33.63
CA LYS A 2 35.39 -44.93 -34.32
C LYS A 2 34.95 -43.92 -33.23
N ARG A 3 35.57 -42.73 -33.23
CA ARG A 3 35.20 -41.62 -32.34
C ARG A 3 33.96 -40.92 -32.88
N ALA A 4 32.89 -40.86 -32.11
CA ALA A 4 31.70 -40.05 -32.42
C ALA A 4 31.98 -38.62 -31.93
N VAL A 5 31.82 -37.65 -32.85
CA VAL A 5 31.85 -36.21 -32.57
C VAL A 5 30.42 -35.80 -32.28
N PHE A 6 30.16 -35.38 -31.03
CA PHE A 6 28.90 -34.73 -30.68
C PHE A 6 28.97 -33.23 -31.07
N LEU A 7 28.22 -32.81 -32.05
CA LEU A 7 27.95 -31.40 -32.32
C LEU A 7 26.85 -30.94 -31.36
N GLY A 8 27.21 -30.11 -30.40
CA GLY A 8 26.25 -29.39 -29.54
C GLY A 8 25.60 -28.26 -30.35
N ALA A 9 24.30 -28.32 -30.52
CA ALA A 9 23.53 -27.22 -31.04
C ALA A 9 23.38 -26.15 -29.98
N ALA A 10 24.00 -24.98 -30.14
CA ALA A 10 23.78 -23.81 -29.32
C ALA A 10 22.42 -23.19 -29.70
N ALA A 11 21.44 -23.26 -28.80
CA ALA A 11 20.19 -22.52 -28.97
C ALA A 11 20.47 -21.03 -28.76
N ALA A 12 20.36 -20.25 -29.80
CA ALA A 12 20.40 -18.79 -29.77
C ALA A 12 19.11 -18.28 -29.08
N VAL A 13 19.22 -17.80 -27.87
CA VAL A 13 18.16 -17.04 -27.21
C VAL A 13 18.06 -15.70 -27.92
N LEU A 14 17.04 -15.55 -28.76
CA LEU A 14 16.72 -14.27 -29.39
C LEU A 14 16.16 -13.33 -28.33
N PHE A 15 17.00 -12.42 -27.83
CA PHE A 15 16.57 -11.26 -27.06
C PHE A 15 15.81 -10.31 -28.00
N PHE A 16 14.49 -10.34 -27.94
CA PHE A 16 13.67 -9.26 -28.50
C PHE A 16 13.75 -8.07 -27.54
N PRO A 17 14.30 -6.91 -27.94
CA PRO A 17 14.23 -5.73 -27.10
C PRO A 17 12.77 -5.33 -26.94
N ARG A 18 12.28 -5.31 -25.68
CA ARG A 18 10.98 -4.71 -25.38
C ARG A 18 10.99 -3.26 -25.85
N PRO A 19 9.92 -2.76 -26.50
CA PRO A 19 9.89 -1.39 -26.98
C PRO A 19 9.94 -0.41 -25.79
N THR A 20 11.04 0.29 -25.65
CA THR A 20 11.27 1.36 -24.64
C THR A 20 10.43 2.62 -24.87
N PHE A 21 9.45 2.58 -25.77
CA PHE A 21 8.66 3.75 -26.18
C PHE A 21 7.43 4.05 -25.32
N ALA A 22 7.05 3.18 -24.36
CA ALA A 22 5.82 3.35 -23.58
C ALA A 22 5.94 4.37 -22.42
N LEU A 23 7.11 4.45 -21.78
CA LEU A 23 7.32 5.26 -20.57
C LEU A 23 7.10 6.77 -20.76
N PRO A 24 7.64 7.43 -21.80
CA PRO A 24 7.41 8.87 -22.00
C PRO A 24 5.95 9.24 -22.30
N SER A 25 5.18 8.31 -22.88
CA SER A 25 3.76 8.54 -23.21
C SER A 25 2.87 8.41 -21.98
N LEU A 26 3.09 7.41 -21.13
CA LEU A 26 2.36 7.21 -19.87
C LEU A 26 2.59 8.37 -18.91
N GLU A 27 3.85 8.75 -18.65
CA GLU A 27 4.16 9.87 -17.76
C GLU A 27 3.54 11.18 -18.25
N ARG A 28 3.58 11.45 -19.58
CA ARG A 28 2.95 12.63 -20.16
C ARG A 28 1.43 12.63 -19.95
N HIS A 29 0.79 11.47 -20.10
CA HIS A 29 -0.64 11.32 -19.87
C HIS A 29 -1.00 11.56 -18.40
N ILE A 30 -0.27 10.95 -17.47
CA ILE A 30 -0.45 11.17 -16.03
C ILE A 30 -0.25 12.64 -15.67
N ARG A 31 0.74 13.30 -16.25
CA ARG A 31 0.98 14.74 -16.05
C ARG A 31 -0.19 15.60 -16.53
N ALA A 32 -0.80 15.26 -17.67
CA ALA A 32 -1.99 15.96 -18.17
C ALA A 32 -3.19 15.80 -17.22
N ILE A 33 -3.45 14.58 -16.72
CA ILE A 33 -4.49 14.31 -15.71
C ILE A 33 -4.21 15.15 -14.44
N ALA A 34 -2.97 15.16 -13.97
CA ALA A 34 -2.57 15.87 -12.77
C ALA A 34 -2.75 17.40 -12.88
N HIS A 35 -2.53 17.96 -14.07
CA HIS A 35 -2.74 19.41 -14.32
C HIS A 35 -4.22 19.80 -14.39
N ALA A 36 -5.09 18.89 -14.77
CA ALA A 36 -6.53 19.15 -14.84
C ALA A 36 -7.25 19.03 -13.48
N MET A 37 -6.59 18.45 -12.48
CA MET A 37 -7.17 18.24 -11.16
C MET A 37 -6.88 19.42 -10.22
N PRO A 38 -7.88 19.97 -9.51
CA PRO A 38 -7.65 20.98 -8.48
C PRO A 38 -7.02 20.33 -7.24
N GLY A 39 -5.79 20.74 -6.90
CA GLY A 39 -4.97 20.18 -5.85
C GLY A 39 -3.66 19.58 -6.39
N LYS A 40 -3.04 18.71 -5.60
CA LYS A 40 -1.80 18.01 -5.99
C LYS A 40 -2.03 16.50 -5.94
N ILE A 41 -1.51 15.81 -6.94
CA ILE A 41 -1.47 14.35 -7.02
C ILE A 41 -0.01 13.89 -7.17
N GLY A 42 0.35 12.84 -6.47
CA GLY A 42 1.59 12.10 -6.64
C GLY A 42 1.27 10.65 -7.02
N VAL A 43 2.02 10.10 -7.97
CA VAL A 43 1.80 8.77 -8.53
C VAL A 43 3.12 8.02 -8.60
N TYR A 44 3.11 6.78 -8.14
CA TYR A 44 4.17 5.83 -8.38
C TYR A 44 3.56 4.50 -8.82
N ALA A 45 4.08 3.91 -9.90
CA ALA A 45 3.68 2.58 -10.33
C ALA A 45 4.89 1.77 -10.79
N GLN A 46 4.90 0.47 -10.46
CA GLN A 46 5.95 -0.47 -10.81
C GLN A 46 5.37 -1.89 -10.92
N THR A 47 5.89 -2.70 -11.86
CA THR A 47 5.70 -4.15 -11.86
C THR A 47 6.82 -4.83 -11.04
N LEU A 48 6.66 -6.11 -10.69
CA LEU A 48 7.72 -6.85 -9.97
C LEU A 48 8.93 -7.12 -10.86
N ASP A 49 8.73 -7.29 -12.17
CA ASP A 49 9.77 -7.65 -13.14
C ASP A 49 10.65 -6.47 -13.56
N ASP A 50 10.13 -5.25 -13.44
CA ASP A 50 10.80 -4.06 -13.94
C ASP A 50 11.77 -3.49 -12.88
N ARG A 51 13.00 -3.19 -13.32
CA ARG A 51 14.00 -2.51 -12.48
C ARG A 51 13.72 -1.02 -12.28
N SER A 52 12.83 -0.46 -13.08
CA SER A 52 12.47 0.96 -13.06
C SER A 52 10.95 1.11 -12.99
N PRO A 53 10.44 2.16 -12.32
CA PRO A 53 9.01 2.40 -12.27
C PRO A 53 8.43 2.69 -13.66
N LEU A 54 7.19 2.25 -13.88
CA LEU A 54 6.38 2.60 -15.05
C LEU A 54 6.09 4.11 -15.09
N VAL A 55 5.85 4.68 -13.91
CA VAL A 55 5.67 6.12 -13.70
C VAL A 55 6.11 6.53 -12.30
N ALA A 56 6.72 7.71 -12.19
CA ALA A 56 7.19 8.31 -10.93
C ALA A 56 6.89 9.82 -10.91
N TYR A 57 5.61 10.19 -10.99
CA TYR A 57 5.20 11.60 -11.00
C TYR A 57 5.02 12.13 -9.58
N ARG A 58 5.79 13.16 -9.19
CA ARG A 58 5.86 13.68 -7.81
C ARG A 58 6.05 12.57 -6.77
N ALA A 59 6.74 11.52 -7.17
CA ALA A 59 6.86 10.29 -6.39
C ALA A 59 7.64 10.47 -5.07
N ARG A 60 8.41 11.56 -4.94
CA ARG A 60 9.16 11.91 -3.71
C ARG A 60 8.62 13.12 -2.97
N ASP A 61 7.52 13.73 -3.45
CA ASP A 61 6.84 14.79 -2.71
C ASP A 61 6.16 14.19 -1.47
N LEU A 62 6.19 14.94 -0.36
CA LEU A 62 5.48 14.56 0.85
C LEU A 62 3.97 14.80 0.71
N PHE A 63 3.18 13.81 1.13
CA PHE A 63 1.73 13.85 1.21
C PHE A 63 1.27 13.40 2.60
N PRO A 64 0.12 13.90 3.10
CA PRO A 64 -0.54 13.31 4.26
C PRO A 64 -0.88 11.84 3.96
N THR A 65 -0.59 10.96 4.88
CA THR A 65 -0.91 9.53 4.68
C THR A 65 -2.41 9.25 4.72
N ALA A 66 -3.14 10.02 5.54
CA ALA A 66 -4.45 9.58 6.01
C ALA A 66 -4.35 8.10 6.50
N SER A 67 -5.31 7.24 6.12
CA SER A 67 -5.30 5.83 6.57
C SER A 67 -4.38 4.91 5.77
N THR A 68 -3.64 5.37 4.75
CA THR A 68 -2.70 4.50 4.04
C THR A 68 -1.52 4.05 4.91
N ILE A 69 -1.16 4.82 5.95
CA ILE A 69 -0.12 4.43 6.93
C ILE A 69 -0.46 3.13 7.69
N LYS A 70 -1.72 2.70 7.71
CA LYS A 70 -2.16 1.44 8.33
C LYS A 70 -1.51 0.21 7.68
N VAL A 71 -1.07 0.34 6.42
CA VAL A 71 -0.27 -0.72 5.77
C VAL A 71 1.06 -0.90 6.48
N LEU A 72 1.74 0.19 6.88
CA LEU A 72 2.97 0.09 7.67
C LEU A 72 2.71 -0.48 9.06
N VAL A 73 1.61 -0.10 9.73
CA VAL A 73 1.23 -0.68 11.03
C VAL A 73 1.01 -2.20 10.91
N MET A 74 0.32 -2.65 9.87
CA MET A 74 0.14 -4.07 9.55
C MET A 74 1.49 -4.75 9.31
N ALA A 75 2.31 -4.20 8.42
CA ALA A 75 3.62 -4.76 8.09
C ALA A 75 4.53 -4.86 9.31
N THR A 76 4.45 -3.88 10.24
CA THR A 76 5.17 -3.92 11.52
C THR A 76 4.77 -5.14 12.35
N ALA A 77 3.48 -5.42 12.48
CA ALA A 77 2.99 -6.56 13.24
C ALA A 77 3.56 -7.89 12.71
N TYR A 78 3.57 -8.07 11.40
CA TYR A 78 4.08 -9.28 10.76
C TYR A 78 5.60 -9.38 10.78
N ALA A 79 6.32 -8.25 10.61
CA ALA A 79 7.77 -8.23 10.76
C ALA A 79 8.22 -8.57 12.19
N LEU A 80 7.46 -8.12 13.19
CA LEU A 80 7.72 -8.44 14.59
C LEU A 80 7.37 -9.90 14.92
N GLU A 81 6.34 -10.48 14.31
CA GLU A 81 6.02 -11.91 14.45
C GLU A 81 7.18 -12.80 13.99
N ASP A 82 7.82 -12.48 12.85
CA ASP A 82 9.01 -13.21 12.39
C ASP A 82 10.19 -13.11 13.36
N ARG A 83 10.33 -11.99 14.07
CA ARG A 83 11.41 -11.76 15.04
C ARG A 83 11.09 -12.34 16.41
N THR A 84 9.82 -12.29 16.78
CA THR A 84 9.31 -12.68 18.11
C THR A 84 7.99 -13.41 17.92
N PRO A 85 8.04 -14.74 17.67
CA PRO A 85 6.85 -15.56 17.48
C PRO A 85 5.86 -15.43 18.65
N GLY A 86 4.57 -15.31 18.34
CA GLY A 86 3.50 -15.04 19.28
C GLY A 86 3.08 -13.57 19.38
N THR A 87 3.76 -12.66 18.69
CA THR A 87 3.38 -11.24 18.60
C THR A 87 1.95 -11.07 18.11
N LEU A 88 1.56 -11.79 17.05
CA LEU A 88 0.22 -11.70 16.46
C LEU A 88 -0.88 -12.28 17.36
N ASP A 89 -0.54 -13.15 18.30
CA ASP A 89 -1.46 -13.77 19.27
C ASP A 89 -1.53 -12.97 20.59
N THR A 90 -0.67 -11.96 20.75
CA THR A 90 -0.74 -11.03 21.91
C THR A 90 -2.08 -10.32 21.91
N THR A 91 -2.68 -10.22 23.11
CA THR A 91 -4.02 -9.63 23.27
C THR A 91 -3.97 -8.19 23.75
N VAL A 92 -4.90 -7.39 23.23
CA VAL A 92 -5.14 -6.00 23.64
C VAL A 92 -6.59 -5.87 24.07
N THR A 93 -6.81 -5.28 25.26
CA THR A 93 -8.15 -5.06 25.80
C THR A 93 -8.69 -3.72 25.33
N PHE A 94 -9.92 -3.71 24.83
CA PHE A 94 -10.63 -2.53 24.36
C PHE A 94 -11.40 -1.85 25.50
N SER A 95 -11.37 -0.53 25.54
CA SER A 95 -12.22 0.26 26.42
C SER A 95 -12.92 1.37 25.63
N HIS A 96 -14.25 1.42 25.74
CA HIS A 96 -15.04 2.49 25.14
C HIS A 96 -14.58 3.88 25.60
N ALA A 97 -14.25 4.02 26.87
CA ALA A 97 -13.93 5.31 27.47
C ALA A 97 -12.59 5.89 27.00
N SER A 98 -11.59 5.03 26.73
CA SER A 98 -10.23 5.48 26.37
C SER A 98 -9.87 5.27 24.91
N ASP A 99 -10.47 4.28 24.22
CA ASP A 99 -9.99 3.83 22.91
C ASP A 99 -10.93 4.20 21.77
N LEU A 100 -12.25 4.28 22.04
CA LEU A 100 -13.23 4.53 20.98
C LEU A 100 -13.09 5.95 20.41
N ILE A 101 -12.87 6.02 19.09
CA ILE A 101 -12.79 7.28 18.34
C ILE A 101 -13.63 7.20 17.07
N GLY A 102 -13.86 8.36 16.43
CA GLY A 102 -14.64 8.42 15.19
C GLY A 102 -14.02 7.64 14.04
N GLY A 103 -14.87 7.14 13.12
CA GLY A 103 -14.44 6.29 12.01
C GLY A 103 -14.01 4.89 12.45
N SER A 104 -14.79 4.28 13.34
CA SER A 104 -14.53 2.99 13.97
C SER A 104 -15.79 2.14 13.97
N ASP A 105 -16.30 1.81 12.77
CA ASP A 105 -17.58 1.12 12.61
C ASP A 105 -17.59 -0.25 13.30
N PHE A 106 -16.53 -1.05 13.14
CA PHE A 106 -16.42 -2.35 13.76
C PHE A 106 -16.25 -2.26 15.28
N MET A 107 -15.29 -1.42 15.75
CA MET A 107 -14.98 -1.34 17.17
C MET A 107 -16.10 -0.68 18.00
N SER A 108 -16.92 0.17 17.39
CA SER A 108 -18.08 0.79 18.08
C SER A 108 -19.15 -0.22 18.50
N GLU A 109 -19.23 -1.37 17.82
CA GLU A 109 -20.18 -2.45 18.12
C GLU A 109 -19.65 -3.47 19.15
N GLN A 110 -18.37 -3.36 19.54
CA GLN A 110 -17.76 -4.32 20.46
C GLN A 110 -18.07 -3.98 21.93
N PRO A 111 -18.25 -4.99 22.79
CA PRO A 111 -18.51 -4.72 24.21
C PRO A 111 -17.27 -4.11 24.89
N ASP A 112 -17.51 -3.23 25.86
CA ASP A 112 -16.45 -2.69 26.72
C ASP A 112 -15.73 -3.82 27.47
N GLY A 113 -14.41 -3.76 27.53
CA GLY A 113 -13.59 -4.83 28.10
C GLY A 113 -13.32 -6.03 27.18
N ALA A 114 -13.81 -6.00 25.93
CA ALA A 114 -13.50 -7.05 24.94
C ALA A 114 -11.99 -7.13 24.68
N THR A 115 -11.49 -8.34 24.46
CA THR A 115 -10.07 -8.60 24.22
C THR A 115 -9.89 -9.14 22.82
N PHE A 116 -8.95 -8.56 22.09
CA PHE A 116 -8.62 -8.94 20.70
C PHE A 116 -7.14 -9.27 20.59
N THR A 117 -6.81 -10.27 19.78
CA THR A 117 -5.42 -10.47 19.39
C THR A 117 -4.98 -9.37 18.41
N VAL A 118 -3.68 -9.13 18.31
CA VAL A 118 -3.10 -8.23 17.27
C VAL A 118 -3.62 -8.60 15.89
N ARG A 119 -3.63 -9.89 15.53
CA ARG A 119 -4.16 -10.41 14.26
C ARG A 119 -5.63 -10.03 14.04
N GLN A 120 -6.46 -10.14 15.07
CA GLN A 120 -7.88 -9.78 14.99
C GLN A 120 -8.11 -8.29 14.78
N LEU A 121 -7.24 -7.42 15.30
CA LEU A 121 -7.34 -5.96 15.10
C LEU A 121 -6.84 -5.52 13.70
N ILE A 122 -5.90 -6.23 13.09
CA ILE A 122 -5.38 -5.92 11.75
C ILE A 122 -6.50 -5.95 10.70
N VAL A 123 -7.40 -6.92 10.77
CA VAL A 123 -8.46 -7.09 9.76
C VAL A 123 -9.38 -5.87 9.67
N PRO A 124 -10.08 -5.42 10.73
CA PRO A 124 -10.92 -4.23 10.65
C PRO A 124 -10.11 -2.95 10.40
N MET A 125 -8.87 -2.84 10.91
CA MET A 125 -7.97 -1.72 10.61
C MET A 125 -7.74 -1.57 9.09
N ILE A 126 -7.54 -2.66 8.36
CA ILE A 126 -7.26 -2.63 6.92
C ILE A 126 -8.55 -2.61 6.11
N GLN A 127 -9.46 -3.56 6.35
CA GLN A 127 -10.64 -3.77 5.48
C GLN A 127 -11.72 -2.69 5.65
N LEU A 128 -11.95 -2.24 6.88
CA LEU A 128 -12.94 -1.21 7.22
C LEU A 128 -12.30 0.15 7.51
N SER A 129 -10.97 0.19 7.51
CA SER A 129 -10.23 1.39 7.93
C SER A 129 -10.52 1.85 9.37
N ASP A 130 -10.88 0.92 10.26
CA ASP A 130 -11.23 1.22 11.66
C ASP A 130 -10.10 1.97 12.39
N ASN A 131 -10.42 3.15 12.94
CA ASN A 131 -9.42 4.01 13.56
C ASN A 131 -9.10 3.57 15.00
N THR A 132 -10.07 3.02 15.72
CA THR A 132 -9.86 2.50 17.08
C THR A 132 -8.94 1.28 17.02
N ALA A 133 -9.20 0.31 16.15
CA ALA A 133 -8.32 -0.84 15.94
C ALA A 133 -6.89 -0.39 15.60
N ALA A 134 -6.75 0.63 14.72
CA ALA A 134 -5.45 1.20 14.39
C ALA A 134 -4.76 1.83 15.61
N ASN A 135 -5.46 2.63 16.41
CA ASN A 135 -4.89 3.27 17.59
C ASN A 135 -4.53 2.29 18.70
N MET A 136 -5.30 1.20 18.84
CA MET A 136 -4.95 0.10 19.76
C MET A 136 -3.63 -0.56 19.33
N LEU A 137 -3.44 -0.85 18.05
CA LEU A 137 -2.18 -1.40 17.54
C LEU A 137 -1.01 -0.42 17.61
N ILE A 138 -1.24 0.87 17.31
CA ILE A 138 -0.21 1.91 17.47
C ILE A 138 0.16 2.06 18.94
N GLY A 139 -0.81 1.97 19.85
CA GLY A 139 -0.56 1.99 21.29
C GLY A 139 0.20 0.76 21.80
N HIS A 140 -0.08 -0.41 21.21
CA HIS A 140 0.57 -1.68 21.55
C HIS A 140 2.04 -1.72 21.12
N PHE A 141 2.34 -1.36 19.88
CA PHE A 141 3.71 -1.39 19.33
C PHE A 141 4.52 -0.14 19.69
N GLY A 142 3.86 1.00 19.82
CA GLY A 142 4.50 2.31 19.93
C GLY A 142 4.84 2.92 18.55
N VAL A 143 4.79 4.25 18.50
CA VAL A 143 5.09 5.04 17.29
C VAL A 143 6.52 4.83 16.83
N GLU A 144 7.47 4.78 17.76
CA GLU A 144 8.90 4.59 17.49
C GLU A 144 9.16 3.25 16.81
N GLN A 145 8.68 2.14 17.36
CA GLN A 145 8.85 0.81 16.77
C GLN A 145 8.27 0.69 15.35
N ILE A 146 7.12 1.33 15.09
CA ILE A 146 6.52 1.35 13.76
C ILE A 146 7.39 2.13 12.77
N ASN A 147 7.93 3.27 13.18
CA ASN A 147 8.84 4.05 12.36
C ASN A 147 10.18 3.34 12.13
N ASP A 148 10.70 2.62 13.13
CA ASP A 148 11.93 1.83 13.01
C ASP A 148 11.78 0.74 11.94
N VAL A 149 10.67 -0.02 11.96
CA VAL A 149 10.38 -1.02 10.92
C VAL A 149 10.25 -0.35 9.55
N GLY A 150 9.60 0.82 9.47
CA GLY A 150 9.55 1.61 8.23
C GLY A 150 10.94 2.00 7.73
N GLY A 151 11.82 2.45 8.63
CA GLY A 151 13.21 2.81 8.31
C GLY A 151 14.02 1.62 7.83
N GLU A 152 13.93 0.46 8.48
CA GLU A 152 14.55 -0.79 8.08
C GLU A 152 14.07 -1.28 6.70
N ALA A 153 12.78 -1.05 6.39
CA ALA A 153 12.21 -1.31 5.07
C ALA A 153 12.62 -0.29 4.00
N GLY A 154 13.39 0.75 4.36
CA GLY A 154 13.86 1.79 3.44
C GLY A 154 12.88 2.92 3.18
N LEU A 155 11.83 3.08 3.98
CA LEU A 155 10.81 4.13 3.84
C LEU A 155 11.34 5.46 4.44
N GLN A 156 12.21 6.14 3.71
CA GLN A 156 12.98 7.28 4.22
C GLN A 156 12.14 8.53 4.52
N ASN A 157 10.98 8.66 3.90
CA ASN A 157 10.11 9.84 4.00
C ASN A 157 8.72 9.50 4.55
N THR A 158 8.55 8.29 5.08
CA THR A 158 7.33 7.86 5.75
C THR A 158 7.50 8.02 7.25
N HIS A 159 6.58 8.75 7.88
CA HIS A 159 6.63 8.99 9.31
C HIS A 159 5.24 8.95 9.93
N LEU A 160 5.05 8.06 10.89
CA LEU A 160 3.92 8.04 11.80
C LEU A 160 4.25 8.98 12.97
N ALA A 161 3.66 10.17 12.99
CA ALA A 161 3.91 11.17 14.04
C ALA A 161 2.96 11.01 15.23
N ARG A 162 1.74 10.49 15.00
CA ARG A 162 0.66 10.47 15.98
C ARG A 162 -0.37 9.37 15.72
N LYS A 163 -1.17 9.09 16.75
CA LYS A 163 -2.40 8.31 16.64
C LYS A 163 -3.45 9.02 15.75
N PHE A 164 -4.46 8.29 15.32
CA PHE A 164 -5.59 8.86 14.57
C PHE A 164 -6.46 9.71 15.49
N ILE A 165 -6.97 10.84 14.96
CA ILE A 165 -7.84 11.80 15.65
C ILE A 165 -7.22 12.33 16.97
N ASP A 166 -5.91 12.35 17.08
CA ASP A 166 -5.22 13.06 18.17
C ASP A 166 -5.30 14.59 17.93
N THR A 167 -6.31 15.22 18.54
CA THR A 167 -6.57 16.65 18.37
C THR A 167 -5.43 17.52 18.89
N ALA A 168 -4.74 17.11 19.94
CA ALA A 168 -3.62 17.86 20.49
C ALA A 168 -2.40 17.86 19.52
N ALA A 169 -2.09 16.70 18.93
CA ALA A 169 -1.04 16.60 17.92
C ALA A 169 -1.41 17.33 16.61
N ILE A 170 -2.70 17.30 16.21
CA ILE A 170 -3.20 18.06 15.06
C ILE A 170 -2.97 19.56 15.24
N VAL A 171 -3.24 20.10 16.43
CA VAL A 171 -2.99 21.51 16.76
C VAL A 171 -1.49 21.85 16.70
N ARG A 172 -0.61 20.91 17.05
CA ARG A 172 0.84 21.07 16.91
C ARG A 172 1.36 20.86 15.48
N VAL A 173 0.44 20.63 14.51
CA VAL A 173 0.78 20.37 13.09
C VAL A 173 1.64 19.11 12.92
N GLU A 174 1.56 18.16 13.83
CA GLU A 174 2.18 16.85 13.71
C GLU A 174 1.35 15.98 12.78
N ASN A 175 1.83 15.73 11.58
CA ASN A 175 1.10 14.98 10.57
C ASN A 175 1.82 13.68 10.22
N ASN A 176 1.04 12.61 10.06
CA ASN A 176 1.50 11.38 9.45
C ASN A 176 1.72 11.65 7.95
N VAL A 177 2.95 11.46 7.50
CA VAL A 177 3.37 11.78 6.12
C VAL A 177 4.04 10.60 5.45
N THR A 178 3.99 10.60 4.13
CA THR A 178 4.67 9.62 3.27
C THR A 178 4.91 10.21 1.88
N THR A 179 5.55 9.43 1.01
CA THR A 179 5.68 9.70 -0.41
C THR A 179 5.05 8.56 -1.24
N PRO A 180 4.61 8.82 -2.49
CA PRO A 180 4.17 7.73 -3.37
C PRO A 180 5.23 6.64 -3.55
N ALA A 181 6.50 7.01 -3.61
CA ALA A 181 7.60 6.05 -3.77
C ALA A 181 7.78 5.15 -2.54
N ASP A 182 7.70 5.71 -1.32
CA ASP A 182 7.83 4.92 -0.09
C ASP A 182 6.67 3.93 0.05
N MET A 183 5.42 4.38 -0.16
CA MET A 183 4.28 3.46 -0.12
C MET A 183 4.35 2.42 -1.24
N GLY A 184 4.88 2.81 -2.42
CA GLY A 184 5.16 1.89 -3.50
C GLY A 184 6.20 0.85 -3.11
N LEU A 185 7.29 1.25 -2.46
CA LEU A 185 8.32 0.33 -1.96
C LEU A 185 7.76 -0.65 -0.93
N LEU A 186 6.94 -0.18 0.00
CA LEU A 186 6.29 -1.03 1.00
C LEU A 186 5.43 -2.11 0.34
N LEU A 187 4.55 -1.71 -0.58
CA LEU A 187 3.69 -2.65 -1.30
C LEU A 187 4.50 -3.59 -2.21
N TYR A 188 5.55 -3.07 -2.85
CA TYR A 188 6.45 -3.89 -3.67
C TYR A 188 7.10 -5.01 -2.85
N GLN A 189 7.58 -4.71 -1.63
CA GLN A 189 8.15 -5.72 -0.75
C GLN A 189 7.12 -6.76 -0.32
N ILE A 190 5.90 -6.33 0.05
CA ILE A 190 4.82 -7.24 0.44
C ILE A 190 4.45 -8.16 -0.73
N GLU A 191 4.20 -7.60 -1.92
CA GLU A 191 3.81 -8.40 -3.09
C GLU A 191 4.95 -9.28 -3.57
N LYS A 192 6.19 -8.79 -3.60
CA LYS A 192 7.35 -9.58 -3.98
C LYS A 192 7.54 -10.77 -3.05
N GLY A 193 7.41 -10.57 -1.75
CA GLY A 193 7.50 -11.64 -0.77
C GLY A 193 6.46 -12.73 -1.00
N ALA A 194 5.22 -12.32 -1.27
CA ALA A 194 4.12 -13.23 -1.57
C ALA A 194 4.26 -13.91 -2.94
N HIS A 195 4.66 -13.16 -3.98
CA HIS A 195 4.71 -13.65 -5.36
C HIS A 195 5.90 -14.60 -5.62
N GLU A 196 7.06 -14.31 -5.04
CA GLU A 196 8.29 -15.07 -5.25
C GLU A 196 8.58 -16.09 -4.13
N ASP A 197 7.70 -16.21 -3.12
CA ASP A 197 7.87 -17.06 -1.93
C ASP A 197 9.20 -16.81 -1.19
N ILE A 198 9.62 -15.56 -1.09
CA ILE A 198 10.86 -15.14 -0.42
C ILE A 198 10.59 -14.19 0.76
N PRO A 199 11.43 -14.19 1.81
CA PRO A 199 11.32 -13.19 2.85
C PRO A 199 11.74 -11.81 2.31
N THR A 200 10.94 -10.78 2.66
CA THR A 200 11.19 -9.38 2.33
C THR A 200 11.00 -8.52 3.59
N ILE A 201 9.91 -7.75 3.71
CA ILE A 201 9.56 -7.05 4.95
C ILE A 201 9.11 -8.02 6.06
N ALA A 202 8.60 -9.19 5.65
CA ALA A 202 8.23 -10.31 6.50
C ALA A 202 8.47 -11.62 5.73
N SER A 203 8.24 -12.78 6.36
CA SER A 203 8.29 -14.07 5.68
C SER A 203 7.24 -14.15 4.56
N ALA A 204 7.47 -15.01 3.57
CA ALA A 204 6.55 -15.20 2.44
C ALA A 204 5.12 -15.49 2.90
N THR A 205 4.95 -16.38 3.89
CA THR A 205 3.63 -16.72 4.47
C THR A 205 2.91 -15.47 4.97
N PHE A 206 3.60 -14.58 5.66
CA PHE A 206 3.01 -13.34 6.18
C PHE A 206 2.78 -12.29 5.09
N CYS A 207 3.61 -12.26 4.07
CA CYS A 207 3.36 -11.45 2.87
C CYS A 207 2.07 -11.89 2.16
N HIS A 208 1.84 -13.20 1.99
CA HIS A 208 0.58 -13.74 1.47
C HIS A 208 -0.62 -13.33 2.33
N GLU A 209 -0.49 -13.42 3.66
CA GLU A 209 -1.57 -13.04 4.58
C GLU A 209 -1.90 -11.54 4.47
N MET A 210 -0.89 -10.67 4.41
CA MET A 210 -1.07 -9.22 4.23
C MET A 210 -1.81 -8.89 2.93
N ILE A 211 -1.43 -9.51 1.80
CA ILE A 211 -2.14 -9.34 0.52
C ILE A 211 -3.59 -9.81 0.63
N ALA A 212 -3.83 -10.99 1.23
CA ALA A 212 -5.19 -11.51 1.40
C ALA A 212 -6.07 -10.57 2.24
N ILE A 213 -5.54 -9.99 3.32
CA ILE A 213 -6.24 -9.00 4.15
C ILE A 213 -6.56 -7.75 3.33
N MET A 214 -5.62 -7.23 2.55
CA MET A 214 -5.81 -6.04 1.72
C MET A 214 -6.81 -6.29 0.57
N MET A 215 -6.93 -7.51 0.05
CA MET A 215 -7.95 -7.88 -0.93
C MET A 215 -9.38 -7.78 -0.37
N GLY A 216 -9.54 -7.89 0.95
CA GLY A 216 -10.80 -7.71 1.66
C GLY A 216 -11.21 -6.25 1.91
N GLN A 217 -10.46 -5.24 1.41
CA GLN A 217 -10.82 -3.82 1.54
C GLN A 217 -12.21 -3.55 0.95
N THR A 218 -13.08 -2.91 1.71
CA THR A 218 -14.47 -2.64 1.32
C THR A 218 -14.63 -1.38 0.48
N ASP A 219 -13.77 -0.38 0.66
CA ASP A 219 -13.77 0.84 -0.17
C ASP A 219 -13.11 0.58 -1.53
N ARG A 220 -13.94 0.47 -2.56
CA ARG A 220 -13.56 0.16 -3.95
C ARG A 220 -13.70 1.36 -4.89
N GLU A 221 -13.92 2.57 -4.36
CA GLU A 221 -14.27 3.76 -5.16
C GLU A 221 -13.06 4.45 -5.81
N LYS A 222 -11.82 4.14 -5.42
CA LYS A 222 -10.62 4.85 -5.88
C LYS A 222 -9.88 4.07 -6.97
N ILE A 223 -8.72 3.52 -6.70
CA ILE A 223 -7.97 2.72 -7.71
C ILE A 223 -8.85 1.62 -8.32
N PRO A 224 -9.59 0.82 -7.52
CA PRO A 224 -10.45 -0.22 -8.10
C PRO A 224 -11.52 0.31 -9.06
N GLY A 225 -12.06 1.51 -8.82
CA GLY A 225 -13.06 2.14 -9.71
C GLY A 225 -12.52 2.49 -11.11
N GLY A 226 -11.20 2.54 -11.29
CA GLY A 226 -10.54 2.75 -12.59
C GLY A 226 -10.13 1.45 -13.31
N ILE A 227 -10.28 0.28 -12.68
CA ILE A 227 -9.82 -1.02 -13.18
C ILE A 227 -11.02 -1.84 -13.66
N PRO A 228 -10.88 -2.67 -14.72
CA PRO A 228 -11.97 -3.52 -15.19
C PRO A 228 -12.51 -4.44 -14.09
N PRO A 229 -13.83 -4.70 -14.06
CA PRO A 229 -14.43 -5.65 -13.13
C PRO A 229 -13.80 -7.05 -13.23
N GLY A 230 -13.62 -7.72 -12.09
CA GLY A 230 -13.09 -9.07 -12.01
C GLY A 230 -11.56 -9.14 -11.86
N VAL A 231 -10.84 -8.03 -12.04
CA VAL A 231 -9.40 -8.00 -11.71
C VAL A 231 -9.23 -7.94 -10.19
N PRO A 232 -8.48 -8.89 -9.58
CA PRO A 232 -8.19 -8.86 -8.15
C PRO A 232 -7.38 -7.62 -7.78
N ILE A 233 -7.70 -6.97 -6.67
CA ILE A 233 -6.98 -5.80 -6.19
C ILE A 233 -6.89 -5.85 -4.67
N ALA A 234 -5.67 -5.81 -4.17
CA ALA A 234 -5.35 -5.59 -2.76
C ALA A 234 -5.08 -4.10 -2.57
N ASN A 235 -5.92 -3.38 -1.81
CA ASN A 235 -5.73 -1.93 -1.65
C ASN A 235 -5.97 -1.44 -0.22
N LYS A 236 -5.48 -0.24 0.04
CA LYS A 236 -5.78 0.52 1.25
C LYS A 236 -6.02 1.98 0.91
N THR A 237 -7.21 2.43 1.20
CA THR A 237 -7.63 3.82 1.02
C THR A 237 -7.26 4.70 2.21
N GLY A 238 -7.25 6.01 1.98
CA GLY A 238 -7.04 7.00 3.03
C GLY A 238 -7.70 8.33 2.71
N GLU A 239 -8.53 8.85 3.63
CA GLU A 239 -9.24 10.11 3.47
C GLU A 239 -9.11 10.98 4.72
N ILE A 240 -8.84 12.25 4.49
CA ILE A 240 -9.03 13.36 5.42
C ILE A 240 -9.40 14.60 4.60
N THR A 241 -9.76 15.69 5.25
CA THR A 241 -10.07 16.95 4.57
C THR A 241 -8.94 17.33 3.60
N GLY A 242 -9.29 17.56 2.34
CA GLY A 242 -8.35 17.93 1.27
C GLY A 242 -7.50 16.79 0.72
N THR A 243 -7.79 15.51 1.08
CA THR A 243 -6.98 14.35 0.69
C THR A 243 -7.86 13.14 0.35
N ARG A 244 -7.59 12.49 -0.77
CA ARG A 244 -8.11 11.17 -1.19
C ARG A 244 -6.95 10.33 -1.71
N ASN A 245 -6.54 9.36 -0.93
CA ASN A 245 -5.40 8.48 -1.23
C ASN A 245 -5.88 7.07 -1.50
N ASP A 246 -5.14 6.34 -2.33
CA ASP A 246 -5.24 4.89 -2.43
C ASP A 246 -3.89 4.29 -2.81
N VAL A 247 -3.56 3.16 -2.22
CA VAL A 247 -2.35 2.40 -2.49
C VAL A 247 -2.75 0.95 -2.72
N ALA A 248 -2.28 0.35 -3.82
CA ALA A 248 -2.80 -0.93 -4.28
C ALA A 248 -1.74 -1.82 -4.92
N VAL A 249 -1.97 -3.13 -4.84
CA VAL A 249 -1.43 -4.13 -5.74
C VAL A 249 -2.58 -4.58 -6.64
N ILE A 250 -2.46 -4.34 -7.94
CA ILE A 250 -3.42 -4.75 -8.95
C ILE A 250 -2.98 -6.11 -9.48
N ASN A 251 -3.90 -7.06 -9.57
CA ASN A 251 -3.67 -8.43 -10.00
C ASN A 251 -2.59 -9.14 -9.16
N PRO A 252 -2.68 -9.12 -7.80
CA PRO A 252 -1.76 -9.85 -6.96
C PRO A 252 -1.78 -11.34 -7.35
N TYR A 253 -0.62 -11.98 -7.28
CA TYR A 253 -0.41 -13.38 -7.73
C TYR A 253 -0.62 -13.63 -9.23
N GLY A 254 -0.92 -12.61 -10.03
CA GLY A 254 -1.02 -12.74 -11.50
C GLY A 254 0.36 -12.73 -12.16
N ASN A 255 0.39 -12.94 -13.46
CA ASN A 255 1.66 -12.97 -14.22
C ASN A 255 2.42 -11.63 -14.21
N THR A 256 1.73 -10.53 -14.01
CA THR A 256 2.32 -9.18 -13.96
C THR A 256 1.59 -8.35 -12.91
N PRO A 257 1.88 -8.54 -11.61
CA PRO A 257 1.36 -7.69 -10.56
C PRO A 257 1.85 -6.25 -10.72
N ILE A 258 0.96 -5.28 -10.46
CA ILE A 258 1.28 -3.86 -10.56
C ILE A 258 1.09 -3.22 -9.19
N VAL A 259 2.16 -2.71 -8.61
CA VAL A 259 2.09 -1.79 -7.49
C VAL A 259 1.71 -0.41 -8.02
N LEU A 260 0.67 0.19 -7.48
CA LEU A 260 0.21 1.54 -7.81
C LEU A 260 -0.13 2.31 -6.55
N THR A 261 0.51 3.46 -6.38
CA THR A 261 0.21 4.39 -5.28
C THR A 261 -0.21 5.75 -5.84
N ILE A 262 -1.34 6.24 -5.37
CA ILE A 262 -1.90 7.54 -5.73
C ILE A 262 -2.19 8.31 -4.45
N LEU A 263 -1.44 9.38 -4.23
CA LEU A 263 -1.59 10.25 -3.06
C LEU A 263 -1.97 11.66 -3.50
N THR A 264 -2.86 12.30 -2.74
CA THR A 264 -3.37 13.64 -3.05
C THR A 264 -3.27 14.57 -1.85
N LYS A 265 -3.24 15.87 -2.11
CA LYS A 265 -3.35 16.92 -1.09
C LYS A 265 -3.90 18.23 -1.66
N GLY A 266 -4.53 19.03 -0.78
CA GLY A 266 -5.06 20.33 -1.15
C GLY A 266 -6.25 20.26 -2.11
N LEU A 267 -7.05 19.19 -2.01
CA LEU A 267 -8.23 18.99 -2.82
C LEU A 267 -9.34 19.98 -2.40
N THR A 268 -9.95 20.61 -3.40
CA THR A 268 -11.15 21.43 -3.24
C THR A 268 -12.38 20.85 -3.96
N ASN A 269 -12.16 19.82 -4.81
CA ASN A 269 -13.19 19.11 -5.53
C ASN A 269 -12.87 17.60 -5.48
N TYR A 270 -13.64 16.86 -4.67
CA TYR A 270 -13.43 15.41 -4.45
C TYR A 270 -13.87 14.55 -5.64
N GLU A 271 -14.89 14.98 -6.39
CA GLU A 271 -15.35 14.28 -7.58
C GLU A 271 -14.28 14.33 -8.70
N ALA A 272 -13.72 15.51 -8.95
CA ALA A 272 -12.61 15.67 -9.88
C ALA A 272 -11.39 14.83 -9.47
N ALA A 273 -11.10 14.73 -8.16
CA ALA A 273 -10.02 13.89 -7.65
C ALA A 273 -10.30 12.40 -7.89
N SER A 274 -11.53 11.92 -7.64
CA SER A 274 -11.91 10.53 -7.91
C SER A 274 -11.79 10.21 -9.39
N SER A 275 -12.28 11.09 -10.26
CA SER A 275 -12.13 10.96 -11.71
C SER A 275 -10.67 10.87 -12.15
N ALA A 276 -9.80 11.71 -11.57
CA ALA A 276 -8.37 11.68 -11.85
C ALA A 276 -7.73 10.37 -11.39
N ILE A 277 -8.06 9.87 -10.19
CA ILE A 277 -7.58 8.58 -9.68
C ILE A 277 -7.99 7.44 -10.62
N HIS A 278 -9.24 7.41 -11.09
CA HIS A 278 -9.71 6.40 -12.05
C HIS A 278 -8.96 6.47 -13.38
N GLN A 279 -8.73 7.67 -13.90
CA GLN A 279 -7.99 7.86 -15.15
C GLN A 279 -6.54 7.39 -15.02
N VAL A 280 -5.86 7.73 -13.91
CA VAL A 280 -4.50 7.27 -13.61
C VAL A 280 -4.46 5.75 -13.51
N ALA A 281 -5.35 5.13 -12.73
CA ALA A 281 -5.41 3.68 -12.56
C ALA A 281 -5.62 2.97 -13.89
N ARG A 282 -6.56 3.45 -14.72
CA ARG A 282 -6.83 2.91 -16.06
C ARG A 282 -5.63 3.04 -17.00
N ALA A 283 -4.95 4.19 -16.98
CA ALA A 283 -3.78 4.42 -17.83
C ALA A 283 -2.61 3.51 -17.46
N VAL A 284 -2.34 3.35 -16.15
CA VAL A 284 -1.29 2.46 -15.65
C VAL A 284 -1.63 1.00 -16.01
N TYR A 285 -2.83 0.54 -15.70
CA TYR A 285 -3.25 -0.83 -15.99
C TYR A 285 -3.20 -1.13 -17.50
N GLY A 286 -3.74 -0.23 -18.33
CA GLY A 286 -3.72 -0.37 -19.78
C GLY A 286 -2.31 -0.41 -20.39
N SER A 287 -1.31 0.18 -19.75
CA SER A 287 0.08 0.16 -20.22
C SER A 287 0.80 -1.18 -20.00
N THR A 288 0.23 -2.08 -19.20
CA THR A 288 0.87 -3.37 -18.84
C THR A 288 0.23 -4.58 -19.52
N ILE A 289 -1.00 -4.44 -20.05
CA ILE A 289 -1.76 -5.52 -20.69
C ILE A 289 -1.74 -5.44 -22.23
N GLY A 290 -0.97 -4.48 -22.81
CA GLY A 290 -0.84 -4.27 -24.26
C GLY A 290 0.27 -5.09 -24.90
#